data_de6e90c9cafac535a933121f36489f85
#
_entry.id   de6e90c9cafac535a933121f36489f85
#
_cell.length_a   1.000
_cell.length_b   1.000
_cell.length_c   1.000
_cell.angle_alpha   90.00
_cell.angle_beta   90.00
_cell.angle_gamma   90.00
#
_symmetry.space_group_name_H-M   'P 1'
#
loop_
_entity.id
_entity.type
_entity.pdbx_description
1 polymer ?
#
loop_
_entity_poly.entity_id
_entity_poly.type
_entity_poly.pdbx_seq_one_letter_code
_entity_poly.pdbx_strand_id
1 'polypeptide(L)'
;MKVDVLLGLQWGDEGKGKVVDVLTPSYDVVARFQGGPNAGHTLEFEGKKYILRSIPSGIFQGGKINIIGNGVVLDPLLFREEAEALAASGYDIRKQLRISKKAHLIMPTHRILDQANEAAKGTGKIGTTGKGIGPTYTDKISRNGLRVGDILHDFEKKYAEAKRRHENMLRAMNYGYNMADLEKPWFEALEYLKQFELIDSEHEINEYLTEGKSVLAEGAQGTMLDIDFGSYPFVTSSNTVCAGCCTGLGISPRNVGEVYGIFKAYCTRVGSGPFPTELKDETGEEMCQRGCEFGSVTGRKRRCGWIDLVALRYAMMINGVSRLIMMKSDVLDTFDTIKACVTYQIDGKEVTRFPFEVTETSTTPIYTELPGWKTDMTTMKSEDEFPEEFNAYLSFLEEELGVPIKIVSVGPDREQTIIRYTE
;
A
#
# COMPACT_ATOMS: atom_id res chain seq x y z
N MET A 1 -0.92 19.49 -16.96
CA MET A 1 -0.15 18.31 -16.51
C MET A 1 -1.10 17.17 -16.18
N LYS A 2 -0.56 15.97 -15.92
CA LYS A 2 -1.30 14.77 -15.51
C LYS A 2 -0.82 14.30 -14.14
N VAL A 3 -1.59 13.43 -13.52
CA VAL A 3 -1.24 12.74 -12.28
C VAL A 3 -0.69 11.39 -12.61
N ASP A 4 0.55 11.12 -12.26
CA ASP A 4 1.13 9.79 -12.36
C ASP A 4 0.77 9.00 -11.11
N VAL A 5 0.46 7.72 -11.29
CA VAL A 5 -0.04 6.86 -10.21
C VAL A 5 0.97 5.75 -9.91
N LEU A 6 1.33 5.60 -8.65
CA LEU A 6 2.21 4.54 -8.19
C LEU A 6 1.44 3.60 -7.25
N LEU A 7 1.38 2.33 -7.59
CA LEU A 7 0.59 1.34 -6.87
C LEU A 7 1.23 -0.06 -6.85
N GLY A 8 0.85 -0.86 -5.86
CA GLY A 8 1.31 -2.25 -5.74
C GLY A 8 0.47 -3.20 -6.61
N LEU A 9 1.12 -4.15 -7.25
CA LEU A 9 0.46 -5.13 -8.13
C LEU A 9 0.14 -6.46 -7.44
N GLN A 10 0.72 -6.72 -6.29
CA GLN A 10 0.61 -7.98 -5.54
C GLN A 10 -0.29 -7.79 -4.30
N TRP A 11 -0.01 -8.48 -3.20
CA TRP A 11 -0.77 -8.43 -1.94
C TRP A 11 -0.23 -7.41 -0.94
N GLY A 12 0.32 -6.30 -1.41
CA GLY A 12 0.92 -5.26 -0.56
C GLY A 12 2.37 -5.56 -0.18
N ASP A 13 2.96 -4.62 0.57
CA ASP A 13 4.35 -4.72 1.07
C ASP A 13 5.42 -4.80 -0.06
N GLU A 14 5.11 -4.30 -1.26
CA GLU A 14 6.02 -4.31 -2.41
C GLU A 14 7.19 -3.32 -2.26
N GLY A 15 7.16 -2.39 -1.29
CA GLY A 15 8.21 -1.39 -1.09
C GLY A 15 7.89 -0.03 -1.72
N LYS A 16 6.61 0.32 -1.84
CA LYS A 16 6.12 1.57 -2.46
C LYS A 16 6.78 2.82 -1.90
N GLY A 17 6.95 2.92 -0.57
CA GLY A 17 7.52 4.10 0.08
C GLY A 17 8.92 4.45 -0.43
N LYS A 18 9.81 3.46 -0.58
CA LYS A 18 11.15 3.66 -1.16
C LYS A 18 11.07 4.26 -2.56
N VAL A 19 10.22 3.71 -3.41
CA VAL A 19 10.10 4.17 -4.81
C VAL A 19 9.49 5.56 -4.90
N VAL A 20 8.47 5.86 -4.08
CA VAL A 20 7.91 7.21 -4.01
C VAL A 20 9.00 8.23 -3.65
N ASP A 21 9.79 7.93 -2.64
CA ASP A 21 10.89 8.79 -2.22
C ASP A 21 11.94 8.99 -3.33
N VAL A 22 12.33 7.93 -4.03
CA VAL A 22 13.26 7.98 -5.18
C VAL A 22 12.69 8.82 -6.33
N LEU A 23 11.39 8.73 -6.61
CA LEU A 23 10.75 9.47 -7.70
C LEU A 23 10.40 10.91 -7.32
N THR A 24 10.22 11.20 -6.03
CA THR A 24 9.77 12.52 -5.54
C THR A 24 10.57 13.71 -6.05
N PRO A 25 11.90 13.67 -6.26
CA PRO A 25 12.62 14.79 -6.85
C PRO A 25 12.06 15.29 -8.19
N SER A 26 11.48 14.41 -8.99
CA SER A 26 10.87 14.70 -10.29
C SER A 26 9.43 15.24 -10.21
N TYR A 27 8.85 15.32 -9.02
CA TYR A 27 7.48 15.78 -8.81
C TYR A 27 7.42 16.99 -7.88
N ASP A 28 6.39 17.82 -8.06
CA ASP A 28 6.12 18.97 -7.18
C ASP A 28 5.23 18.57 -5.99
N VAL A 29 4.34 17.60 -6.23
CA VAL A 29 3.32 17.17 -5.27
C VAL A 29 3.31 15.66 -5.16
N VAL A 30 3.26 15.12 -3.93
CA VAL A 30 3.01 13.70 -3.63
C VAL A 30 1.71 13.59 -2.83
N ALA A 31 0.75 12.81 -3.31
CA ALA A 31 -0.58 12.72 -2.72
C ALA A 31 -1.00 11.27 -2.44
N ARG A 32 -1.25 10.93 -1.15
CA ARG A 32 -1.85 9.65 -0.75
C ARG A 32 -3.33 9.64 -1.10
N PHE A 33 -3.79 8.66 -1.86
CA PHE A 33 -5.17 8.65 -2.34
C PHE A 33 -6.11 7.69 -1.62
N GLN A 34 -5.60 6.68 -0.87
CA GLN A 34 -6.44 5.73 -0.16
C GLN A 34 -5.67 5.03 0.98
N GLY A 35 -6.36 4.13 1.70
CA GLY A 35 -5.81 3.39 2.82
C GLY A 35 -5.81 4.21 4.11
N GLY A 36 -4.97 3.85 5.04
CA GLY A 36 -4.87 4.50 6.34
C GLY A 36 -3.67 3.95 7.11
N PRO A 37 -3.68 3.99 8.46
CA PRO A 37 -2.56 3.57 9.28
C PRO A 37 -2.32 2.04 9.31
N ASN A 38 -3.05 1.26 8.52
CA ASN A 38 -2.74 -0.14 8.23
C ASN A 38 -1.55 -0.28 7.25
N ALA A 39 -1.22 0.76 6.48
CA ALA A 39 0.01 0.81 5.70
C ALA A 39 1.24 0.97 6.61
N GLY A 40 2.39 0.49 6.13
CA GLY A 40 3.69 0.70 6.74
C GLY A 40 4.71 0.85 5.61
N HIS A 41 4.91 2.08 5.11
CA HIS A 41 5.88 2.38 4.09
C HIS A 41 7.25 2.55 4.75
N THR A 42 8.10 1.56 4.58
CA THR A 42 9.47 1.57 5.11
C THR A 42 10.40 2.26 4.12
N LEU A 43 11.20 3.18 4.63
CA LEU A 43 12.27 3.87 3.91
C LEU A 43 13.56 3.72 4.70
N GLU A 44 14.65 3.41 3.99
CA GLU A 44 15.98 3.28 4.58
C GLU A 44 16.94 4.18 3.80
N PHE A 45 17.59 5.11 4.47
CA PHE A 45 18.61 6.01 3.93
C PHE A 45 19.42 6.66 5.03
N GLU A 46 20.66 7.02 4.76
CA GLU A 46 21.59 7.61 5.74
C GLU A 46 21.75 6.77 7.01
N GLY A 47 21.65 5.45 6.89
CA GLY A 47 21.74 4.51 8.01
C GLY A 47 20.54 4.56 8.97
N LYS A 48 19.45 5.24 8.61
CA LYS A 48 18.23 5.34 9.41
C LYS A 48 17.07 4.64 8.72
N LYS A 49 16.16 4.15 9.54
CA LYS A 49 14.93 3.50 9.08
C LYS A 49 13.70 4.29 9.55
N TYR A 50 12.85 4.64 8.58
CA TYR A 50 11.60 5.34 8.83
C TYR A 50 10.42 4.46 8.42
N ILE A 51 9.30 4.54 9.14
CA ILE A 51 8.07 3.81 8.84
C ILE A 51 6.94 4.83 8.80
N LEU A 52 6.44 5.12 7.58
CA LEU A 52 5.30 6.00 7.38
C LEU A 52 4.00 5.19 7.28
N ARG A 53 2.95 5.72 7.90
CA ARG A 53 1.62 5.08 7.92
C ARG A 53 0.61 5.87 7.10
N SER A 54 0.44 7.15 7.38
CA SER A 54 -0.54 8.03 6.73
C SER A 54 0.11 9.17 5.95
N ILE A 55 1.25 9.64 6.38
CA ILE A 55 2.00 10.72 5.74
C ILE A 55 2.61 10.21 4.42
N PRO A 56 2.50 10.99 3.31
CA PRO A 56 3.11 10.62 2.04
C PRO A 56 4.63 10.47 2.12
N SER A 57 5.18 9.52 1.35
CA SER A 57 6.62 9.21 1.38
C SER A 57 7.51 10.32 0.79
N GLY A 58 6.93 11.28 0.09
CA GLY A 58 7.62 12.48 -0.40
C GLY A 58 8.04 13.48 0.68
N ILE A 59 7.62 13.26 1.94
CA ILE A 59 7.88 14.18 3.06
C ILE A 59 9.37 14.38 3.37
N PHE A 60 10.22 13.44 2.99
CA PHE A 60 11.67 13.50 3.19
C PHE A 60 12.38 14.41 2.19
N GLN A 61 11.71 14.83 1.12
CA GLN A 61 12.27 15.71 0.08
C GLN A 61 11.85 17.15 0.34
N GLY A 62 12.83 18.01 0.60
CA GLY A 62 12.58 19.43 0.90
C GLY A 62 11.87 20.17 -0.23
N GLY A 63 10.98 21.09 0.12
CA GLY A 63 10.29 21.96 -0.84
C GLY A 63 9.16 21.31 -1.63
N LYS A 64 8.81 20.06 -1.35
CA LYS A 64 7.71 19.34 -1.99
C LYS A 64 6.41 19.48 -1.20
N ILE A 65 5.29 19.48 -1.90
CA ILE A 65 3.95 19.47 -1.30
C ILE A 65 3.51 18.02 -1.08
N ASN A 66 3.10 17.69 0.13
CA ASN A 66 2.60 16.38 0.48
C ASN A 66 1.12 16.48 0.87
N ILE A 67 0.25 15.63 0.31
CA ILE A 67 -1.19 15.71 0.53
C ILE A 67 -1.72 14.36 1.05
N ILE A 68 -2.45 14.42 2.17
CA ILE A 68 -3.34 13.33 2.57
C ILE A 68 -4.69 13.57 1.91
N GLY A 69 -5.02 12.78 0.89
CA GLY A 69 -6.21 12.92 0.08
C GLY A 69 -7.50 12.46 0.77
N ASN A 70 -8.64 12.77 0.18
CA ASN A 70 -9.96 12.47 0.73
C ASN A 70 -10.31 10.98 0.78
N GLY A 71 -9.61 10.15 0.04
CA GLY A 71 -9.79 8.69 0.09
C GLY A 71 -9.12 8.02 1.28
N VAL A 72 -8.21 8.71 1.97
CA VAL A 72 -7.52 8.20 3.16
C VAL A 72 -8.46 8.21 4.37
N VAL A 73 -8.32 7.20 5.24
CA VAL A 73 -8.91 7.20 6.58
C VAL A 73 -7.81 7.47 7.60
N LEU A 74 -7.96 8.54 8.37
CA LEU A 74 -6.92 9.10 9.22
C LEU A 74 -7.21 8.84 10.70
N ASP A 75 -6.28 8.18 11.38
CA ASP A 75 -6.31 8.07 12.83
C ASP A 75 -5.51 9.23 13.44
N PRO A 76 -6.16 10.17 14.14
CA PRO A 76 -5.49 11.35 14.69
C PRO A 76 -4.35 11.01 15.64
N LEU A 77 -4.50 9.96 16.46
CA LEU A 77 -3.49 9.57 17.43
C LEU A 77 -2.24 9.04 16.73
N LEU A 78 -2.41 8.08 15.80
CA LEU A 78 -1.28 7.52 15.04
C LEU A 78 -0.65 8.55 14.10
N PHE A 79 -1.44 9.49 13.57
CA PHE A 79 -0.92 10.61 12.80
C PHE A 79 -0.04 11.51 13.64
N ARG A 80 -0.48 11.87 14.87
CA ARG A 80 0.32 12.68 15.79
C ARG A 80 1.64 12.01 16.12
N GLU A 81 1.62 10.72 16.48
CA GLU A 81 2.84 9.95 16.76
C GLU A 81 3.83 9.99 15.58
N GLU A 82 3.34 9.77 14.37
CA GLU A 82 4.12 9.79 13.15
C GLU A 82 4.71 11.18 12.86
N ALA A 83 3.88 12.21 12.99
CA ALA A 83 4.25 13.61 12.78
C ALA A 83 5.29 14.11 13.78
N GLU A 84 5.12 13.79 15.07
CA GLU A 84 6.07 14.15 16.13
C GLU A 84 7.42 13.44 15.94
N ALA A 85 7.43 12.16 15.51
CA ALA A 85 8.65 11.42 15.23
C ALA A 85 9.43 12.02 14.06
N LEU A 86 8.75 12.44 12.98
CA LEU A 86 9.38 13.14 11.86
C LEU A 86 9.94 14.50 12.26
N ALA A 87 9.18 15.28 13.05
CA ALA A 87 9.62 16.57 13.55
C ALA A 87 10.85 16.43 14.45
N ALA A 88 10.88 15.42 15.32
CA ALA A 88 12.04 15.10 16.14
C ALA A 88 13.28 14.69 15.33
N SER A 89 13.06 14.16 14.12
CA SER A 89 14.13 13.84 13.16
C SER A 89 14.57 15.04 12.30
N GLY A 90 14.00 16.25 12.54
CA GLY A 90 14.38 17.49 11.88
C GLY A 90 13.60 17.85 10.61
N TYR A 91 12.50 17.15 10.31
CA TYR A 91 11.67 17.47 9.15
C TYR A 91 10.58 18.50 9.48
N ASP A 92 10.49 19.59 8.68
CA ASP A 92 9.44 20.62 8.83
C ASP A 92 8.13 20.21 8.13
N ILE A 93 7.47 19.21 8.71
CA ILE A 93 6.30 18.59 8.12
C ILE A 93 5.09 19.54 8.03
N ARG A 94 4.99 20.55 8.89
CA ARG A 94 3.84 21.49 8.90
C ARG A 94 3.80 22.37 7.67
N LYS A 95 4.96 22.72 7.12
CA LYS A 95 5.04 23.50 5.88
C LYS A 95 4.79 22.69 4.63
N GLN A 96 5.07 21.39 4.69
CA GLN A 96 5.05 20.51 3.52
C GLN A 96 3.76 19.69 3.43
N LEU A 97 3.05 19.46 4.55
CA LEU A 97 1.92 18.55 4.62
C LEU A 97 0.58 19.31 4.65
N ARG A 98 -0.31 18.91 3.76
CA ARG A 98 -1.70 19.35 3.67
C ARG A 98 -2.64 18.18 3.83
N ILE A 99 -3.80 18.42 4.46
CA ILE A 99 -4.74 17.35 4.78
C ILE A 99 -6.12 17.71 4.23
N SER A 100 -6.69 16.79 3.45
CA SER A 100 -8.03 16.97 2.91
C SER A 100 -9.08 17.06 4.01
N LYS A 101 -9.90 18.11 4.01
CA LYS A 101 -11.08 18.24 4.88
C LYS A 101 -12.06 17.07 4.70
N LYS A 102 -12.05 16.41 3.54
CA LYS A 102 -12.94 15.28 3.20
C LYS A 102 -12.40 13.91 3.59
N ALA A 103 -11.16 13.81 4.05
CA ALA A 103 -10.63 12.56 4.62
C ALA A 103 -11.44 12.16 5.86
N HIS A 104 -11.66 10.84 6.06
CA HIS A 104 -12.46 10.35 7.17
C HIS A 104 -11.60 10.09 8.40
N LEU A 105 -12.13 10.38 9.58
CA LEU A 105 -11.50 10.14 10.87
C LEU A 105 -11.78 8.74 11.37
N ILE A 106 -10.74 8.04 11.76
CA ILE A 106 -10.87 6.79 12.52
C ILE A 106 -11.12 7.17 13.98
N MET A 107 -12.32 6.85 14.46
CA MET A 107 -12.70 7.05 15.86
C MET A 107 -12.16 5.92 16.75
N PRO A 108 -12.00 6.12 18.08
CA PRO A 108 -11.69 5.05 19.01
C PRO A 108 -12.65 3.85 18.90
N THR A 109 -13.93 4.13 18.72
CA THR A 109 -14.97 3.10 18.54
C THR A 109 -14.82 2.27 17.27
N HIS A 110 -14.23 2.81 16.19
CA HIS A 110 -13.92 2.03 14.99
C HIS A 110 -12.89 0.93 15.26
N ARG A 111 -11.88 1.20 16.10
CA ARG A 111 -10.89 0.19 16.50
C ARG A 111 -11.54 -0.94 17.30
N ILE A 112 -12.47 -0.59 18.19
CA ILE A 112 -13.23 -1.56 18.99
C ILE A 112 -14.15 -2.41 18.09
N LEU A 113 -14.86 -1.78 17.15
CA LEU A 113 -15.69 -2.48 16.17
C LEU A 113 -14.88 -3.43 15.28
N ASP A 114 -13.66 -3.05 14.88
CA ASP A 114 -12.77 -3.91 14.10
C ASP A 114 -12.42 -5.18 14.89
N GLN A 115 -12.04 -5.03 16.16
CA GLN A 115 -11.77 -6.14 17.07
C GLN A 115 -13.02 -7.03 17.30
N ALA A 116 -14.18 -6.42 17.52
CA ALA A 116 -15.43 -7.13 17.72
C ALA A 116 -15.84 -7.94 16.48
N ASN A 117 -15.71 -7.33 15.29
CA ASN A 117 -16.01 -8.00 14.01
C ASN A 117 -15.08 -9.19 13.76
N GLU A 118 -13.78 -9.05 14.02
CA GLU A 118 -12.83 -10.15 13.90
C GLU A 118 -13.09 -11.25 14.93
N ALA A 119 -13.42 -10.88 16.17
CA ALA A 119 -13.78 -11.87 17.20
C ALA A 119 -15.03 -12.68 16.81
N ALA A 120 -16.04 -12.02 16.25
CA ALA A 120 -17.30 -12.66 15.83
C ALA A 120 -17.12 -13.68 14.69
N LYS A 121 -16.07 -13.56 13.86
CA LYS A 121 -15.80 -14.46 12.73
C LYS A 121 -15.21 -15.83 13.13
N GLY A 122 -14.76 -16.00 14.36
CA GLY A 122 -14.18 -17.26 14.85
C GLY A 122 -13.02 -17.73 13.98
N THR A 123 -13.16 -18.88 13.30
CA THR A 123 -12.16 -19.46 12.40
C THR A 123 -12.09 -18.74 11.05
N GLY A 124 -13.11 -17.99 10.65
CA GLY A 124 -13.18 -17.23 9.40
C GLY A 124 -12.55 -15.83 9.47
N LYS A 125 -11.62 -15.60 10.41
CA LYS A 125 -10.91 -14.32 10.54
C LYS A 125 -10.17 -13.92 9.27
N ILE A 126 -10.32 -12.66 8.87
CA ILE A 126 -9.57 -12.05 7.77
C ILE A 126 -8.12 -11.80 8.19
N GLY A 127 -7.91 -11.55 9.48
CA GLY A 127 -6.60 -11.17 10.03
C GLY A 127 -6.34 -9.68 9.88
N THR A 128 -7.33 -8.84 10.21
CA THR A 128 -7.21 -7.37 10.16
C THR A 128 -6.08 -6.86 11.04
N THR A 129 -5.71 -5.61 10.85
CA THR A 129 -4.69 -4.95 11.69
C THR A 129 -5.26 -4.41 13.02
N GLY A 130 -6.58 -4.50 13.23
CA GLY A 130 -7.26 -3.94 14.41
C GLY A 130 -7.21 -2.41 14.50
N LYS A 131 -6.97 -1.73 13.37
CA LYS A 131 -6.81 -0.27 13.31
C LYS A 131 -8.11 0.47 12.97
N GLY A 132 -9.23 -0.23 12.84
CA GLY A 132 -10.54 0.37 12.55
C GLY A 132 -10.76 0.77 11.09
N ILE A 133 -9.94 0.28 10.17
CA ILE A 133 -10.01 0.65 8.75
C ILE A 133 -11.36 0.26 8.14
N GLY A 134 -11.75 -1.02 8.26
CA GLY A 134 -13.02 -1.53 7.73
C GLY A 134 -14.23 -0.77 8.26
N PRO A 135 -14.41 -0.65 9.58
CA PRO A 135 -15.51 0.11 10.18
C PRO A 135 -15.57 1.57 9.73
N THR A 136 -14.41 2.23 9.56
CA THR A 136 -14.39 3.63 9.08
C THR A 136 -14.84 3.74 7.62
N TYR A 137 -14.41 2.83 6.74
CA TYR A 137 -14.92 2.79 5.36
C TYR A 137 -16.40 2.42 5.30
N THR A 138 -16.89 1.54 6.19
CA THR A 138 -18.32 1.25 6.34
C THR A 138 -19.10 2.52 6.66
N ASP A 139 -18.64 3.31 7.62
CA ASP A 139 -19.26 4.59 7.98
C ASP A 139 -19.20 5.62 6.84
N LYS A 140 -18.10 5.66 6.10
CA LYS A 140 -17.98 6.50 4.90
C LYS A 140 -19.07 6.17 3.89
N ILE A 141 -19.25 4.89 3.55
CA ILE A 141 -20.21 4.44 2.54
C ILE A 141 -21.65 4.58 3.05
N SER A 142 -21.91 4.33 4.33
CA SER A 142 -23.21 4.53 4.96
C SER A 142 -23.55 6.01 5.23
N ARG A 143 -22.61 6.92 4.97
CA ARG A 143 -22.75 8.38 5.16
C ARG A 143 -22.89 8.78 6.63
N ASN A 144 -22.29 8.02 7.52
CA ASN A 144 -22.30 8.23 8.97
C ASN A 144 -20.92 8.63 9.53
N GLY A 145 -19.88 8.62 8.68
CA GLY A 145 -18.51 8.88 9.07
C GLY A 145 -18.23 10.36 9.36
N LEU A 146 -17.29 10.61 10.26
CA LEU A 146 -16.74 11.92 10.53
C LEU A 146 -15.60 12.23 9.58
N ARG A 147 -15.56 13.46 9.07
CA ARG A 147 -14.48 13.95 8.22
C ARG A 147 -13.54 14.87 8.99
N VAL A 148 -12.33 15.02 8.49
CA VAL A 148 -11.35 15.96 9.08
C VAL A 148 -11.93 17.37 9.17
N GLY A 149 -12.62 17.87 8.15
CA GLY A 149 -13.24 19.20 8.16
C GLY A 149 -14.32 19.39 9.22
N ASP A 150 -14.94 18.31 9.73
CA ASP A 150 -15.93 18.40 10.81
C ASP A 150 -15.35 18.94 12.13
N ILE A 151 -14.03 18.79 12.34
CA ILE A 151 -13.38 19.32 13.56
C ILE A 151 -13.46 20.85 13.67
N LEU A 152 -13.82 21.55 12.59
CA LEU A 152 -13.97 22.99 12.55
C LEU A 152 -15.39 23.45 12.92
N HIS A 153 -16.39 22.53 12.96
CA HIS A 153 -17.80 22.89 13.12
C HIS A 153 -18.60 21.81 13.87
N ASP A 154 -19.19 22.13 15.01
CA ASP A 154 -20.13 21.31 15.80
C ASP A 154 -19.64 19.84 16.02
N PHE A 155 -18.33 19.67 16.16
CA PHE A 155 -17.70 18.36 16.18
C PHE A 155 -18.20 17.47 17.30
N GLU A 156 -18.34 18.00 18.52
CA GLU A 156 -18.73 17.21 19.70
C GLU A 156 -20.11 16.54 19.53
N LYS A 157 -21.06 17.26 18.94
CA LYS A 157 -22.40 16.73 18.65
C LYS A 157 -22.32 15.58 17.65
N LYS A 158 -21.61 15.78 16.53
CA LYS A 158 -21.43 14.76 15.49
C LYS A 158 -20.71 13.53 16.04
N TYR A 159 -19.68 13.75 16.86
CA TYR A 159 -18.94 12.68 17.53
C TYR A 159 -19.85 11.86 18.45
N ALA A 160 -20.64 12.53 19.31
CA ALA A 160 -21.54 11.86 20.24
C ALA A 160 -22.61 11.02 19.51
N GLU A 161 -23.13 11.52 18.38
CA GLU A 161 -24.08 10.77 17.55
C GLU A 161 -23.42 9.53 16.90
N ALA A 162 -22.23 9.65 16.36
CA ALA A 162 -21.48 8.53 15.78
C ALA A 162 -21.13 7.50 16.86
N LYS A 163 -20.60 7.94 17.99
CA LYS A 163 -20.26 7.09 19.14
C LYS A 163 -21.49 6.29 19.60
N ARG A 164 -22.65 6.92 19.77
CA ARG A 164 -23.88 6.26 20.19
C ARG A 164 -24.29 5.14 19.23
N ARG A 165 -24.16 5.35 17.91
CA ARG A 165 -24.42 4.30 16.91
C ARG A 165 -23.48 3.11 17.11
N HIS A 166 -22.20 3.35 17.26
CA HIS A 166 -21.19 2.31 17.45
C HIS A 166 -21.41 1.53 18.77
N GLU A 167 -21.73 2.24 19.84
CA GLU A 167 -22.06 1.62 21.15
C GLU A 167 -23.29 0.71 21.05
N ASN A 168 -24.32 1.11 20.28
CA ASN A 168 -25.48 0.26 20.04
C ASN A 168 -25.08 -1.01 19.25
N MET A 169 -24.22 -0.89 18.25
CA MET A 169 -23.72 -2.05 17.50
C MET A 169 -22.90 -2.99 18.40
N LEU A 170 -21.98 -2.47 19.19
CA LEU A 170 -21.16 -3.25 20.13
C LEU A 170 -22.02 -3.96 21.18
N ARG A 171 -23.08 -3.29 21.67
CA ARG A 171 -24.05 -3.87 22.61
C ARG A 171 -24.82 -5.02 21.96
N ALA A 172 -25.27 -4.86 20.71
CA ALA A 172 -25.94 -5.94 19.95
C ALA A 172 -25.02 -7.14 19.70
N MET A 173 -23.72 -6.93 19.60
CA MET A 173 -22.71 -7.98 19.47
C MET A 173 -22.31 -8.61 20.81
N ASN A 174 -22.83 -8.13 21.93
CA ASN A 174 -22.42 -8.55 23.28
C ASN A 174 -20.90 -8.40 23.52
N TYR A 175 -20.25 -7.38 22.91
CA TYR A 175 -18.82 -7.18 22.99
C TYR A 175 -18.47 -6.20 24.11
N GLY A 176 -17.73 -6.70 25.12
CA GLY A 176 -17.22 -5.87 26.23
C GLY A 176 -16.03 -5.01 25.80
N TYR A 177 -16.02 -3.74 26.16
CA TYR A 177 -14.94 -2.80 25.81
C TYR A 177 -14.76 -1.73 26.88
N ASN A 178 -13.58 -1.08 26.87
CA ASN A 178 -13.30 0.09 27.68
C ASN A 178 -12.92 1.27 26.77
N MET A 179 -13.63 2.38 26.93
CA MET A 179 -13.39 3.63 26.17
C MET A 179 -12.62 4.69 26.96
N ALA A 180 -12.55 4.56 28.29
CA ALA A 180 -12.06 5.63 29.16
C ALA A 180 -10.65 6.11 28.81
N ASP A 181 -9.77 5.17 28.43
CA ASP A 181 -8.37 5.46 28.14
C ASP A 181 -8.11 5.84 26.68
N LEU A 182 -9.11 5.76 25.80
CA LEU A 182 -8.97 5.97 24.36
C LEU A 182 -9.40 7.35 23.89
N GLU A 183 -10.43 7.93 24.50
CA GLU A 183 -11.03 9.18 24.02
C GLU A 183 -10.15 10.41 24.29
N LYS A 184 -9.65 10.56 25.52
CA LYS A 184 -8.87 11.74 25.90
C LYS A 184 -7.64 11.95 24.99
N PRO A 185 -6.75 10.96 24.82
CA PRO A 185 -5.60 11.13 23.92
C PRO A 185 -6.01 11.33 22.45
N TRP A 186 -7.14 10.76 22.03
CA TRP A 186 -7.66 10.96 20.68
C TRP A 186 -8.13 12.40 20.44
N PHE A 187 -8.84 13.01 21.42
CA PHE A 187 -9.23 14.42 21.34
C PHE A 187 -8.01 15.37 21.38
N GLU A 188 -7.02 15.08 22.20
CA GLU A 188 -5.76 15.83 22.21
C GLU A 188 -5.05 15.75 20.84
N ALA A 189 -5.11 14.59 20.18
CA ALA A 189 -4.56 14.42 18.83
C ALA A 189 -5.35 15.17 17.75
N LEU A 190 -6.67 15.37 17.93
CA LEU A 190 -7.46 16.26 17.05
C LEU A 190 -7.01 17.71 17.15
N GLU A 191 -6.72 18.20 18.37
CA GLU A 191 -6.20 19.56 18.56
C GLU A 191 -4.81 19.71 17.89
N TYR A 192 -4.00 18.67 17.94
CA TYR A 192 -2.73 18.65 17.21
C TYR A 192 -2.95 18.69 15.68
N LEU A 193 -3.94 17.97 15.17
CA LEU A 193 -4.28 17.95 13.74
C LEU A 193 -4.70 19.33 13.21
N LYS A 194 -5.36 20.17 14.01
CA LYS A 194 -5.72 21.54 13.66
C LYS A 194 -4.53 22.47 13.37
N GLN A 195 -3.31 22.05 13.72
CA GLN A 195 -2.09 22.82 13.46
C GLN A 195 -1.59 22.67 12.01
N PHE A 196 -2.19 21.76 11.23
CA PHE A 196 -1.86 21.54 9.83
C PHE A 196 -2.81 22.29 8.90
N GLU A 197 -2.39 22.51 7.67
CA GLU A 197 -3.22 23.12 6.64
C GLU A 197 -4.31 22.13 6.18
N LEU A 198 -5.56 22.46 6.48
CA LEU A 198 -6.74 21.68 6.09
C LEU A 198 -7.33 22.25 4.80
N ILE A 199 -7.29 21.47 3.73
CA ILE A 199 -7.56 21.92 2.37
C ILE A 199 -8.78 21.25 1.73
N ASP A 200 -9.32 21.88 0.71
CA ASP A 200 -10.23 21.28 -0.24
C ASP A 200 -9.41 20.63 -1.38
N SER A 201 -8.88 19.44 -1.10
CA SER A 201 -7.81 18.80 -1.88
C SER A 201 -8.13 18.62 -3.36
N GLU A 202 -9.41 18.41 -3.72
CA GLU A 202 -9.85 18.31 -5.10
C GLU A 202 -9.71 19.63 -5.87
N HIS A 203 -9.86 20.77 -5.23
CA HIS A 203 -9.61 22.07 -5.85
C HIS A 203 -8.11 22.30 -6.02
N GLU A 204 -7.34 22.17 -4.94
CA GLU A 204 -5.90 22.44 -5.00
C GLU A 204 -5.15 21.55 -5.97
N ILE A 205 -5.43 20.23 -6.00
CA ILE A 205 -4.75 19.31 -6.93
C ILE A 205 -5.06 19.69 -8.38
N ASN A 206 -6.32 20.02 -8.71
CA ASN A 206 -6.67 20.44 -10.06
C ASN A 206 -6.10 21.81 -10.42
N GLU A 207 -5.94 22.73 -9.47
CA GLU A 207 -5.23 24.00 -9.65
C GLU A 207 -3.74 23.75 -9.96
N TYR A 208 -3.06 22.87 -9.19
CA TYR A 208 -1.67 22.49 -9.47
C TYR A 208 -1.49 21.92 -10.87
N LEU A 209 -2.40 21.04 -11.32
CA LEU A 209 -2.35 20.51 -12.69
C LEU A 209 -2.50 21.61 -13.74
N THR A 210 -3.34 22.62 -13.48
CA THR A 210 -3.55 23.77 -14.36
C THR A 210 -2.31 24.68 -14.39
N GLU A 211 -1.65 24.85 -13.25
CA GLU A 211 -0.40 25.58 -13.10
C GLU A 211 0.81 24.85 -13.72
N GLY A 212 0.61 23.64 -14.21
CA GLY A 212 1.68 22.86 -14.81
C GLY A 212 2.56 22.09 -13.81
N LYS A 213 2.13 21.95 -12.54
CA LYS A 213 2.84 21.15 -11.55
C LYS A 213 2.65 19.66 -11.79
N SER A 214 3.71 18.90 -11.53
CA SER A 214 3.73 17.45 -11.60
C SER A 214 3.21 16.83 -10.28
N VAL A 215 2.32 15.84 -10.38
CA VAL A 215 1.69 15.19 -9.22
C VAL A 215 1.93 13.68 -9.27
N LEU A 216 2.43 13.11 -8.18
CA LEU A 216 2.53 11.66 -7.97
C LEU A 216 1.47 11.21 -6.97
N ALA A 217 0.55 10.37 -7.41
CA ALA A 217 -0.43 9.72 -6.54
C ALA A 217 0.15 8.44 -5.93
N GLU A 218 0.33 8.43 -4.62
CA GLU A 218 0.88 7.32 -3.84
C GLU A 218 -0.22 6.39 -3.36
N GLY A 219 -0.21 5.13 -3.82
CA GLY A 219 -1.09 4.07 -3.37
C GLY A 219 -0.60 3.38 -2.10
N ALA A 220 -1.50 2.68 -1.44
CA ALA A 220 -1.22 1.82 -0.30
C ALA A 220 -1.79 0.41 -0.54
N GLN A 221 -1.29 -0.60 0.17
CA GLN A 221 -1.60 -2.02 -0.05
C GLN A 221 -1.20 -2.45 -1.48
N GLY A 222 -1.97 -3.31 -2.13
CA GLY A 222 -1.71 -3.78 -3.49
C GLY A 222 -3.00 -4.21 -4.18
N THR A 223 -2.96 -4.38 -5.50
CA THR A 223 -4.13 -4.67 -6.34
C THR A 223 -4.88 -5.92 -5.90
N MET A 224 -4.17 -6.97 -5.47
CA MET A 224 -4.78 -8.22 -5.01
C MET A 224 -5.47 -8.09 -3.65
N LEU A 225 -5.38 -6.91 -3.00
CA LEU A 225 -6.10 -6.53 -1.79
C LEU A 225 -7.21 -5.49 -2.04
N ASP A 226 -7.50 -5.14 -3.30
CA ASP A 226 -8.57 -4.22 -3.66
C ASP A 226 -9.94 -4.78 -3.24
N ILE A 227 -10.83 -3.89 -2.76
CA ILE A 227 -12.16 -4.30 -2.26
C ILE A 227 -13.04 -4.94 -3.35
N ASP A 228 -12.90 -4.50 -4.60
CA ASP A 228 -13.71 -4.97 -5.73
C ASP A 228 -13.00 -6.06 -6.54
N PHE A 229 -11.69 -5.92 -6.76
CA PHE A 229 -10.91 -6.74 -7.70
C PHE A 229 -9.89 -7.65 -7.03
N GLY A 230 -9.70 -7.55 -5.73
CA GLY A 230 -8.77 -8.40 -4.99
C GLY A 230 -9.31 -9.79 -4.68
N SER A 231 -8.55 -10.55 -3.89
CA SER A 231 -8.88 -11.91 -3.46
C SER A 231 -9.93 -11.90 -2.33
N TYR A 232 -11.14 -11.41 -2.62
CA TYR A 232 -12.25 -11.29 -1.68
C TYR A 232 -12.59 -12.64 -1.03
N PRO A 233 -12.94 -12.71 0.29
CA PRO A 233 -13.09 -11.58 1.23
C PRO A 233 -11.80 -11.13 1.93
N PHE A 234 -10.66 -11.69 1.59
CA PHE A 234 -9.36 -11.42 2.22
C PHE A 234 -8.68 -10.19 1.59
N VAL A 235 -9.32 -9.04 1.68
CA VAL A 235 -8.95 -7.77 1.06
C VAL A 235 -8.99 -6.62 2.07
N THR A 236 -8.49 -5.45 1.68
CA THR A 236 -8.71 -4.19 2.42
C THR A 236 -10.05 -3.57 2.02
N SER A 237 -10.55 -2.62 2.81
CA SER A 237 -11.86 -1.99 2.58
C SER A 237 -11.77 -0.74 1.69
N SER A 238 -10.72 -0.62 0.87
CA SER A 238 -10.52 0.53 -0.03
C SER A 238 -10.14 0.09 -1.43
N ASN A 239 -10.35 1.00 -2.41
CA ASN A 239 -9.90 0.78 -3.78
C ASN A 239 -8.42 1.09 -3.91
N THR A 240 -7.62 0.02 -4.04
CA THR A 240 -6.16 0.08 -4.18
C THR A 240 -5.72 0.22 -5.64
N VAL A 241 -6.65 0.02 -6.57
CA VAL A 241 -6.43 0.13 -8.02
C VAL A 241 -6.33 1.58 -8.48
N CYS A 242 -5.81 1.78 -9.70
CA CYS A 242 -5.59 3.11 -10.29
C CYS A 242 -6.84 4.01 -10.27
N ALA A 243 -8.02 3.46 -10.53
CA ALA A 243 -9.28 4.19 -10.46
C ALA A 243 -9.54 4.80 -9.07
N GLY A 244 -9.00 4.21 -8.00
CA GLY A 244 -9.07 4.72 -6.64
C GLY A 244 -8.42 6.09 -6.48
N CYS A 245 -7.42 6.47 -7.30
CA CYS A 245 -6.82 7.79 -7.23
C CYS A 245 -7.79 8.88 -7.70
N CYS A 246 -8.66 8.58 -8.68
CA CYS A 246 -9.64 9.55 -9.18
C CYS A 246 -10.62 9.96 -8.08
N THR A 247 -11.18 8.99 -7.36
CA THR A 247 -12.11 9.25 -6.25
C THR A 247 -11.40 9.71 -4.99
N GLY A 248 -10.17 9.23 -4.75
CA GLY A 248 -9.39 9.51 -3.55
C GLY A 248 -8.70 10.88 -3.54
N LEU A 249 -8.54 11.52 -4.71
CA LEU A 249 -7.97 12.86 -4.86
C LEU A 249 -8.93 13.87 -5.50
N GLY A 250 -10.05 13.42 -6.07
CA GLY A 250 -11.00 14.28 -6.77
C GLY A 250 -10.49 14.75 -8.13
N ILE A 251 -9.82 13.87 -8.87
CA ILE A 251 -9.31 14.16 -10.22
C ILE A 251 -10.12 13.46 -11.30
N SER A 252 -10.13 14.06 -12.50
CA SER A 252 -10.73 13.42 -13.68
C SER A 252 -9.92 12.20 -14.13
N PRO A 253 -10.55 11.07 -14.55
CA PRO A 253 -9.82 9.97 -15.17
C PRO A 253 -8.97 10.37 -16.37
N ARG A 254 -9.33 11.46 -17.08
CA ARG A 254 -8.54 12.01 -18.20
C ARG A 254 -7.22 12.64 -17.76
N ASN A 255 -7.09 12.94 -16.48
CA ASN A 255 -5.89 13.54 -15.89
C ASN A 255 -4.91 12.49 -15.35
N VAL A 256 -5.22 11.20 -15.44
CA VAL A 256 -4.28 10.12 -15.14
C VAL A 256 -3.22 10.05 -16.23
N GLY A 257 -1.96 10.05 -15.82
CA GLY A 257 -0.77 9.97 -16.66
C GLY A 257 -0.18 8.57 -16.68
N GLU A 258 1.10 8.46 -16.35
CA GLU A 258 1.78 7.17 -16.22
C GLU A 258 1.27 6.39 -15.01
N VAL A 259 1.18 5.07 -15.18
CA VAL A 259 0.81 4.17 -14.08
C VAL A 259 1.99 3.25 -13.79
N TYR A 260 2.67 3.52 -12.69
CA TYR A 260 3.79 2.73 -12.18
C TYR A 260 3.28 1.56 -11.34
N GLY A 261 3.44 0.36 -11.86
CA GLY A 261 3.11 -0.87 -11.15
C GLY A 261 4.33 -1.43 -10.42
N ILE A 262 4.26 -1.51 -9.09
CA ILE A 262 5.34 -2.06 -8.27
C ILE A 262 5.05 -3.52 -7.92
N PHE A 263 6.04 -4.38 -8.10
CA PHE A 263 6.01 -5.77 -7.70
C PHE A 263 7.37 -6.22 -7.13
N LYS A 264 7.39 -7.25 -6.31
CA LYS A 264 8.62 -7.92 -5.88
C LYS A 264 9.03 -8.99 -6.89
N ALA A 265 10.31 -9.29 -6.98
CA ALA A 265 10.83 -10.42 -7.75
C ALA A 265 10.23 -11.78 -7.32
N TYR A 266 9.51 -11.83 -6.23
CA TYR A 266 8.74 -12.95 -5.69
C TYR A 266 7.43 -12.44 -5.08
N CYS A 267 6.57 -13.31 -4.55
CA CYS A 267 5.33 -12.91 -3.91
C CYS A 267 5.39 -13.02 -2.40
N THR A 268 4.69 -12.11 -1.71
CA THR A 268 4.46 -12.22 -0.27
C THR A 268 3.02 -11.89 0.09
N ARG A 269 2.51 -12.49 1.17
CA ARG A 269 1.19 -12.19 1.69
C ARG A 269 1.18 -12.19 3.22
N VAL A 270 0.49 -11.24 3.83
CA VAL A 270 0.19 -11.22 5.27
C VAL A 270 -1.24 -11.70 5.51
N GLY A 271 -1.42 -12.50 6.56
CA GLY A 271 -2.75 -12.96 6.97
C GLY A 271 -3.32 -14.10 6.13
N SER A 272 -4.62 -14.27 6.26
CA SER A 272 -5.36 -15.35 5.61
C SER A 272 -5.64 -15.07 4.13
N GLY A 273 -6.21 -16.06 3.45
CA GLY A 273 -6.64 -15.96 2.06
C GLY A 273 -5.72 -16.67 1.08
N PRO A 274 -6.14 -16.74 -0.19
CA PRO A 274 -5.47 -17.53 -1.22
C PRO A 274 -4.10 -16.96 -1.55
N PHE A 275 -3.16 -17.85 -1.79
CA PHE A 275 -1.83 -17.55 -2.25
C PHE A 275 -1.33 -18.70 -3.12
N PRO A 276 -1.65 -18.73 -4.41
CA PRO A 276 -1.42 -19.88 -5.29
C PRO A 276 0.03 -20.36 -5.34
N THR A 277 0.98 -19.43 -5.30
CA THR A 277 2.42 -19.73 -5.38
C THR A 277 3.11 -19.87 -4.03
N GLU A 278 2.34 -19.95 -2.91
CA GLU A 278 2.91 -20.07 -1.56
C GLU A 278 3.83 -21.27 -1.41
N LEU A 279 4.98 -21.04 -0.82
CA LEU A 279 5.96 -22.07 -0.45
C LEU A 279 5.93 -22.29 1.07
N LYS A 280 5.75 -23.55 1.45
CA LYS A 280 5.72 -23.99 2.86
C LYS A 280 6.93 -24.85 3.23
N ASP A 281 7.96 -24.75 2.43
CA ASP A 281 9.22 -25.49 2.51
C ASP A 281 10.39 -24.57 2.91
N GLU A 282 11.60 -25.11 2.87
CA GLU A 282 12.83 -24.40 3.16
C GLU A 282 13.07 -23.21 2.22
N THR A 283 12.65 -23.31 0.97
CA THR A 283 12.74 -22.22 -0.03
C THR A 283 11.95 -21.00 0.40
N GLY A 284 10.69 -21.22 0.83
CA GLY A 284 9.85 -20.15 1.34
C GLY A 284 10.38 -19.52 2.62
N GLU A 285 10.99 -20.34 3.48
CA GLU A 285 11.66 -19.85 4.71
C GLU A 285 12.89 -19.00 4.38
N GLU A 286 13.73 -19.45 3.45
CA GLU A 286 14.90 -18.70 2.99
C GLU A 286 14.50 -17.34 2.41
N MET A 287 13.49 -17.29 1.52
CA MET A 287 12.95 -16.03 1.00
C MET A 287 12.49 -15.08 2.13
N CYS A 288 11.82 -15.62 3.14
CA CYS A 288 11.33 -14.85 4.27
C CYS A 288 12.47 -14.24 5.09
N GLN A 289 13.49 -15.02 5.39
CA GLN A 289 14.64 -14.59 6.20
C GLN A 289 15.48 -13.56 5.43
N ARG A 290 15.85 -13.87 4.19
CA ARG A 290 16.65 -12.97 3.34
C ARG A 290 15.92 -11.65 3.06
N GLY A 291 14.63 -11.75 2.73
CA GLY A 291 13.78 -10.59 2.47
C GLY A 291 13.38 -9.82 3.72
N CYS A 292 13.74 -10.26 4.94
CA CYS A 292 13.25 -9.71 6.19
C CYS A 292 11.72 -9.54 6.14
N GLU A 293 11.01 -10.60 5.70
CA GLU A 293 9.59 -10.54 5.42
C GLU A 293 8.73 -10.62 6.70
N PHE A 294 8.82 -9.54 7.48
CA PHE A 294 8.03 -9.32 8.67
C PHE A 294 7.29 -7.97 8.56
N GLY A 295 6.04 -7.94 9.00
CA GLY A 295 5.22 -6.73 8.93
C GLY A 295 5.84 -5.59 9.74
N SER A 296 6.15 -4.46 9.10
CA SER A 296 6.80 -3.30 9.72
C SER A 296 5.99 -2.70 10.89
N VAL A 297 4.67 -2.88 10.88
CA VAL A 297 3.77 -2.36 11.93
C VAL A 297 3.36 -3.44 12.93
N THR A 298 3.14 -4.67 12.47
CA THR A 298 2.58 -5.76 13.29
C THR A 298 3.60 -6.82 13.69
N GLY A 299 4.79 -6.82 13.08
CA GLY A 299 5.81 -7.86 13.27
C GLY A 299 5.40 -9.25 12.73
N ARG A 300 4.21 -9.40 12.14
CA ARG A 300 3.72 -10.70 11.65
C ARG A 300 4.59 -11.18 10.49
N LYS A 301 4.97 -12.46 10.53
CA LYS A 301 5.68 -13.12 9.44
C LYS A 301 4.82 -13.11 8.17
N ARG A 302 5.42 -12.76 7.04
CA ARG A 302 4.78 -12.87 5.73
C ARG A 302 4.98 -14.27 5.17
N ARG A 303 3.95 -14.78 4.53
CA ARG A 303 3.99 -15.98 3.69
C ARG A 303 4.74 -15.60 2.41
N CYS A 304 5.64 -16.45 1.93
CA CYS A 304 6.46 -16.21 0.74
C CYS A 304 6.17 -17.24 -0.34
N GLY A 305 6.39 -16.88 -1.59
CA GLY A 305 6.21 -17.78 -2.73
C GLY A 305 6.82 -17.22 -4.00
N TRP A 306 6.95 -18.03 -5.03
CA TRP A 306 7.45 -17.61 -6.32
C TRP A 306 6.56 -16.54 -6.96
N ILE A 307 7.15 -15.79 -7.90
CA ILE A 307 6.41 -14.77 -8.65
C ILE A 307 5.21 -15.38 -9.38
N ASP A 308 4.08 -14.67 -9.33
CA ASP A 308 2.80 -15.09 -9.92
C ASP A 308 2.43 -14.19 -11.09
N LEU A 309 2.73 -14.64 -12.31
CA LEU A 309 2.47 -13.85 -13.52
C LEU A 309 0.99 -13.84 -13.90
N VAL A 310 0.19 -14.82 -13.46
CA VAL A 310 -1.26 -14.80 -13.67
C VAL A 310 -1.89 -13.65 -12.88
N ALA A 311 -1.53 -13.53 -11.60
CA ALA A 311 -1.97 -12.43 -10.76
C ALA A 311 -1.42 -11.08 -11.24
N LEU A 312 -0.15 -11.02 -11.67
CA LEU A 312 0.46 -9.78 -12.19
C LEU A 312 -0.22 -9.31 -13.49
N ARG A 313 -0.43 -10.18 -14.48
CA ARG A 313 -1.13 -9.81 -15.71
C ARG A 313 -2.54 -9.29 -15.44
N TYR A 314 -3.25 -9.93 -14.51
CA TYR A 314 -4.56 -9.45 -14.06
C TYR A 314 -4.47 -8.06 -13.42
N ALA A 315 -3.55 -7.87 -12.49
CA ALA A 315 -3.35 -6.57 -11.82
C ALA A 315 -2.98 -5.47 -12.83
N MET A 316 -2.10 -5.76 -13.79
CA MET A 316 -1.70 -4.81 -14.83
C MET A 316 -2.86 -4.41 -15.74
N MET A 317 -3.69 -5.37 -16.13
CA MET A 317 -4.89 -5.12 -16.93
C MET A 317 -5.87 -4.18 -16.21
N ILE A 318 -6.16 -4.43 -14.94
CA ILE A 318 -7.10 -3.62 -14.14
C ILE A 318 -6.59 -2.18 -13.96
N ASN A 319 -5.28 -2.02 -13.81
CA ASN A 319 -4.66 -0.72 -13.52
C ASN A 319 -4.25 0.08 -14.76
N GLY A 320 -4.15 -0.55 -15.93
CA GLY A 320 -3.59 0.08 -17.12
C GLY A 320 -2.12 0.46 -16.92
N VAL A 321 -1.33 -0.46 -16.36
CA VAL A 321 0.09 -0.23 -16.03
C VAL A 321 0.88 0.09 -17.29
N SER A 322 1.63 1.19 -17.27
CA SER A 322 2.47 1.65 -18.37
C SER A 322 3.97 1.47 -18.10
N ARG A 323 4.37 1.35 -16.84
CA ARG A 323 5.76 1.13 -16.41
C ARG A 323 5.79 0.17 -15.22
N LEU A 324 6.75 -0.74 -15.21
CA LEU A 324 6.97 -1.68 -14.12
C LEU A 324 8.17 -1.28 -13.25
N ILE A 325 8.07 -1.61 -11.97
CA ILE A 325 9.13 -1.41 -10.99
C ILE A 325 9.30 -2.70 -10.20
N MET A 326 10.47 -3.32 -10.33
CA MET A 326 10.78 -4.56 -9.61
C MET A 326 11.55 -4.27 -8.34
N MET A 327 11.09 -4.86 -7.25
CA MET A 327 11.66 -4.72 -5.92
C MET A 327 12.28 -6.02 -5.44
N LYS A 328 13.28 -5.89 -4.56
CA LYS A 328 13.84 -7.03 -3.82
C LYS A 328 14.43 -8.13 -4.70
N SER A 329 15.08 -7.78 -5.79
CA SER A 329 15.81 -8.74 -6.63
C SER A 329 16.97 -9.41 -5.87
N ASP A 330 17.61 -8.68 -4.95
CA ASP A 330 18.67 -9.12 -4.05
C ASP A 330 18.29 -10.33 -3.18
N VAL A 331 17.01 -10.51 -2.89
CA VAL A 331 16.54 -11.64 -2.08
C VAL A 331 16.76 -12.98 -2.79
N LEU A 332 16.76 -12.97 -4.12
CA LEU A 332 16.92 -14.18 -4.94
C LEU A 332 18.38 -14.48 -5.35
N ASP A 333 19.34 -13.72 -4.87
CA ASP A 333 20.77 -13.81 -5.24
C ASP A 333 21.42 -15.18 -5.02
N THR A 334 20.88 -16.01 -4.13
CA THR A 334 21.49 -17.30 -3.76
C THR A 334 20.83 -18.52 -4.39
N PHE A 335 19.70 -18.33 -5.04
CA PHE A 335 18.95 -19.45 -5.60
C PHE A 335 19.59 -19.98 -6.89
N ASP A 336 19.69 -21.31 -7.03
CA ASP A 336 20.17 -21.97 -8.25
C ASP A 336 19.16 -21.86 -9.39
N THR A 337 17.88 -21.94 -9.05
CA THR A 337 16.75 -21.91 -9.97
C THR A 337 15.68 -20.98 -9.43
N ILE A 338 15.17 -20.12 -10.30
CA ILE A 338 14.06 -19.22 -10.00
C ILE A 338 12.85 -19.70 -10.79
N LYS A 339 11.68 -19.73 -10.15
CA LYS A 339 10.44 -20.17 -10.79
C LYS A 339 9.45 -19.01 -10.94
N ALA A 340 8.82 -18.95 -12.12
CA ALA A 340 7.76 -18.01 -12.41
C ALA A 340 6.47 -18.76 -12.75
N CYS A 341 5.40 -18.52 -12.02
CA CYS A 341 4.10 -19.12 -12.31
C CYS A 341 3.48 -18.45 -13.53
N VAL A 342 3.35 -19.18 -14.62
CA VAL A 342 2.85 -18.68 -15.90
C VAL A 342 1.36 -19.00 -16.15
N THR A 343 0.88 -20.12 -15.58
CA THR A 343 -0.53 -20.54 -15.64
C THR A 343 -0.92 -21.25 -14.33
N TYR A 344 -2.22 -21.42 -14.13
CA TYR A 344 -2.75 -22.28 -13.07
C TYR A 344 -3.38 -23.54 -13.65
N GLN A 345 -3.36 -24.62 -12.91
CA GLN A 345 -4.19 -25.79 -13.17
C GLN A 345 -5.35 -25.82 -12.15
N ILE A 346 -6.57 -25.80 -12.66
CA ILE A 346 -7.81 -25.86 -11.86
C ILE A 346 -8.68 -26.95 -12.48
N ASP A 347 -9.08 -27.96 -11.71
CA ASP A 347 -9.88 -29.11 -12.18
C ASP A 347 -9.32 -29.79 -13.44
N GLY A 348 -7.98 -29.92 -13.51
CA GLY A 348 -7.28 -30.55 -14.64
C GLY A 348 -7.19 -29.68 -15.90
N LYS A 349 -7.63 -28.42 -15.87
CA LYS A 349 -7.54 -27.47 -16.99
C LYS A 349 -6.53 -26.38 -16.69
N GLU A 350 -5.75 -26.00 -17.70
CA GLU A 350 -4.90 -24.81 -17.60
C GLU A 350 -5.74 -23.53 -17.72
N VAL A 351 -5.45 -22.57 -16.82
CA VAL A 351 -6.14 -21.29 -16.69
C VAL A 351 -5.12 -20.16 -16.64
N THR A 352 -5.20 -19.23 -17.59
CA THR A 352 -4.32 -18.06 -17.70
C THR A 352 -4.92 -16.80 -17.08
N ARG A 353 -6.19 -16.85 -16.66
CA ARG A 353 -6.90 -15.73 -16.03
C ARG A 353 -6.97 -15.95 -14.52
N PHE A 354 -6.81 -14.88 -13.75
CA PHE A 354 -7.00 -14.94 -12.31
C PHE A 354 -8.45 -15.31 -12.01
N PRO A 355 -8.74 -16.45 -11.33
CA PRO A 355 -10.07 -16.98 -11.20
C PRO A 355 -10.87 -16.27 -10.10
N PHE A 356 -12.18 -16.12 -10.29
CA PHE A 356 -13.09 -15.62 -9.26
C PHE A 356 -13.08 -16.55 -8.02
N GLU A 357 -13.06 -17.85 -8.25
CA GLU A 357 -13.13 -18.89 -7.21
C GLU A 357 -11.77 -19.19 -6.56
N VAL A 358 -10.80 -18.30 -6.65
CA VAL A 358 -9.44 -18.52 -6.11
C VAL A 358 -9.40 -18.87 -4.62
N THR A 359 -10.44 -18.51 -3.86
CA THR A 359 -10.59 -18.85 -2.45
C THR A 359 -11.24 -20.21 -2.20
N GLU A 360 -11.93 -20.77 -3.17
CA GLU A 360 -12.78 -21.96 -3.04
C GLU A 360 -12.21 -23.17 -3.78
N THR A 361 -11.41 -22.94 -4.80
CA THR A 361 -10.83 -23.99 -5.64
C THR A 361 -9.37 -24.28 -5.31
N SER A 362 -8.99 -25.55 -5.47
CA SER A 362 -7.57 -25.93 -5.43
C SER A 362 -6.88 -25.42 -6.70
N THR A 363 -6.07 -24.40 -6.54
CA THR A 363 -5.29 -23.79 -7.61
C THR A 363 -3.84 -24.30 -7.53
N THR A 364 -3.38 -25.02 -8.55
CA THR A 364 -2.01 -25.50 -8.65
C THR A 364 -1.23 -24.63 -9.63
N PRO A 365 -0.15 -23.96 -9.21
CA PRO A 365 0.67 -23.14 -10.10
C PRO A 365 1.51 -24.02 -11.03
N ILE A 366 1.59 -23.64 -12.31
CA ILE A 366 2.49 -24.21 -13.31
C ILE A 366 3.62 -23.22 -13.55
N TYR A 367 4.85 -23.69 -13.40
CA TYR A 367 6.04 -22.85 -13.41
C TYR A 367 6.88 -23.01 -14.67
N THR A 368 7.44 -21.90 -15.13
CA THR A 368 8.66 -21.86 -15.94
C THR A 368 9.84 -21.71 -14.99
N GLU A 369 10.92 -22.49 -15.21
CA GLU A 369 12.14 -22.44 -14.46
C GLU A 369 13.20 -21.63 -15.22
N LEU A 370 13.87 -20.74 -14.51
CA LEU A 370 14.97 -19.91 -15.03
C LEU A 370 16.22 -20.11 -14.16
N PRO A 371 17.42 -20.01 -14.73
CA PRO A 371 18.64 -20.04 -13.93
C PRO A 371 18.70 -18.85 -12.96
N GLY A 372 19.17 -19.13 -11.75
CA GLY A 372 19.46 -18.08 -10.78
C GLY A 372 20.80 -17.39 -11.10
N TRP A 373 20.93 -16.13 -10.75
CA TRP A 373 22.14 -15.33 -11.05
C TRP A 373 23.26 -15.48 -10.05
N LYS A 374 23.05 -16.01 -8.86
CA LYS A 374 24.05 -16.29 -7.82
C LYS A 374 25.12 -15.19 -7.62
N THR A 375 24.69 -13.97 -7.69
CA THR A 375 25.55 -12.79 -7.61
C THR A 375 24.94 -11.78 -6.65
N ASP A 376 25.73 -11.29 -5.69
CA ASP A 376 25.30 -10.21 -4.80
C ASP A 376 25.04 -8.92 -5.62
N MET A 377 23.78 -8.54 -5.73
CA MET A 377 23.37 -7.39 -6.49
C MET A 377 23.41 -6.09 -5.69
N THR A 378 23.58 -6.14 -4.37
CA THR A 378 23.43 -4.99 -3.47
C THR A 378 24.44 -3.88 -3.70
N THR A 379 25.56 -4.17 -4.36
CA THR A 379 26.63 -3.21 -4.67
C THR A 379 26.54 -2.60 -6.06
N MET A 380 25.66 -3.10 -6.93
CA MET A 380 25.50 -2.64 -8.30
C MET A 380 24.92 -1.25 -8.38
N LYS A 381 25.41 -0.45 -9.35
CA LYS A 381 25.01 0.95 -9.56
C LYS A 381 24.41 1.22 -10.93
N SER A 382 24.57 0.30 -11.88
CA SER A 382 24.13 0.43 -13.27
C SER A 382 23.57 -0.91 -13.76
N GLU A 383 22.66 -0.87 -14.75
CA GLU A 383 22.16 -2.07 -15.42
C GLU A 383 23.23 -2.82 -16.22
N ASP A 384 24.32 -2.13 -16.61
CA ASP A 384 25.46 -2.76 -17.28
C ASP A 384 26.21 -3.76 -16.38
N GLU A 385 26.02 -3.69 -15.07
CA GLU A 385 26.63 -4.60 -14.09
C GLU A 385 25.78 -5.85 -13.86
N PHE A 386 24.57 -5.92 -14.43
CA PHE A 386 23.66 -7.04 -14.20
C PHE A 386 24.19 -8.35 -14.79
N PRO A 387 24.16 -9.47 -14.02
CA PRO A 387 24.50 -10.79 -14.55
C PRO A 387 23.63 -11.18 -15.75
N GLU A 388 24.17 -12.02 -16.62
CA GLU A 388 23.46 -12.52 -17.81
C GLU A 388 22.14 -13.21 -17.43
N GLU A 389 22.14 -14.03 -16.37
CA GLU A 389 20.96 -14.74 -15.88
C GLU A 389 19.88 -13.77 -15.36
N PHE A 390 20.30 -12.68 -14.71
CA PHE A 390 19.36 -11.66 -14.25
C PHE A 390 18.77 -10.86 -15.42
N ASN A 391 19.59 -10.53 -16.42
CA ASN A 391 19.10 -9.90 -17.66
C ASN A 391 18.12 -10.81 -18.40
N ALA A 392 18.38 -12.12 -18.45
CA ALA A 392 17.46 -13.10 -19.00
C ALA A 392 16.13 -13.15 -18.23
N TYR A 393 16.20 -13.09 -16.88
CA TYR A 393 15.01 -13.02 -16.04
C TYR A 393 14.17 -11.75 -16.29
N LEU A 394 14.83 -10.57 -16.39
CA LEU A 394 14.15 -9.32 -16.71
C LEU A 394 13.48 -9.38 -18.09
N SER A 395 14.20 -9.86 -19.10
CA SER A 395 13.69 -9.99 -20.46
C SER A 395 12.48 -10.93 -20.54
N PHE A 396 12.55 -12.06 -19.84
CA PHE A 396 11.43 -13.00 -19.73
C PHE A 396 10.20 -12.34 -19.09
N LEU A 397 10.39 -11.59 -17.99
CA LEU A 397 9.27 -10.90 -17.35
C LEU A 397 8.67 -9.81 -18.25
N GLU A 398 9.51 -9.03 -18.94
CA GLU A 398 9.06 -7.99 -19.87
C GLU A 398 8.30 -8.57 -21.07
N GLU A 399 8.72 -9.71 -21.58
CA GLU A 399 8.01 -10.44 -22.64
C GLU A 399 6.65 -10.95 -22.16
N GLU A 400 6.60 -11.62 -21.01
CA GLU A 400 5.37 -12.18 -20.44
C GLU A 400 4.35 -11.11 -20.00
N LEU A 401 4.83 -9.94 -19.59
CA LEU A 401 3.99 -8.86 -19.08
C LEU A 401 3.71 -7.76 -20.13
N GLY A 402 4.50 -7.69 -21.20
CA GLY A 402 4.31 -6.74 -22.29
C GLY A 402 4.58 -5.27 -21.90
N VAL A 403 5.26 -5.01 -20.78
CA VAL A 403 5.56 -3.66 -20.28
C VAL A 403 6.99 -3.64 -19.74
N PRO A 404 7.78 -2.58 -20.05
CA PRO A 404 9.17 -2.50 -19.61
C PRO A 404 9.31 -2.30 -18.09
N ILE A 405 10.31 -2.94 -17.48
CA ILE A 405 10.71 -2.75 -16.10
C ILE A 405 11.66 -1.55 -16.03
N LYS A 406 11.13 -0.39 -15.67
CA LYS A 406 11.85 0.90 -15.65
C LYS A 406 12.84 1.01 -14.51
N ILE A 407 12.53 0.42 -13.36
CA ILE A 407 13.32 0.53 -12.14
C ILE A 407 13.50 -0.85 -11.51
N VAL A 408 14.72 -1.13 -11.06
CA VAL A 408 15.07 -2.34 -10.31
C VAL A 408 15.67 -1.95 -8.97
N SER A 409 15.09 -2.47 -7.88
CA SER A 409 15.67 -2.33 -6.54
C SER A 409 16.53 -3.54 -6.21
N VAL A 410 17.79 -3.28 -5.94
CA VAL A 410 18.84 -4.28 -5.65
C VAL A 410 19.23 -4.34 -4.17
N GLY A 411 18.46 -3.72 -3.29
CA GLY A 411 18.69 -3.73 -1.84
C GLY A 411 17.72 -2.80 -1.10
N PRO A 412 17.79 -2.71 0.24
CA PRO A 412 16.83 -1.94 1.05
C PRO A 412 17.02 -0.43 1.00
N ASP A 413 18.27 0.06 0.81
CA ASP A 413 18.60 1.48 0.84
C ASP A 413 18.07 2.22 -0.41
N ARG A 414 17.77 3.52 -0.25
CA ARG A 414 17.36 4.43 -1.32
C ARG A 414 18.31 4.36 -2.53
N GLU A 415 19.62 4.37 -2.27
CA GLU A 415 20.65 4.37 -3.31
C GLU A 415 20.79 3.04 -4.05
N GLN A 416 20.24 1.95 -3.49
CA GLN A 416 20.19 0.62 -4.12
C GLN A 416 18.99 0.51 -5.06
N THR A 417 18.86 1.50 -5.94
CA THR A 417 17.77 1.61 -6.93
C THR A 417 18.37 1.98 -8.29
N ILE A 418 18.24 1.10 -9.25
CA ILE A 418 18.79 1.26 -10.59
C ILE A 418 17.66 1.66 -11.55
N ILE A 419 17.80 2.80 -12.19
CA ILE A 419 16.88 3.27 -13.25
C ILE A 419 17.41 2.73 -14.57
N ARG A 420 16.56 1.96 -15.26
CA ARG A 420 16.80 1.44 -16.59
C ARG A 420 16.09 2.34 -17.62
N TYR A 421 16.53 2.34 -18.83
CA TYR A 421 15.96 3.13 -19.94
C TYR A 421 15.81 4.61 -19.59
N THR A 422 16.90 5.33 -19.62
CA THR A 422 16.88 6.80 -19.68
C THR A 422 16.36 7.19 -21.07
N GLU A 423 15.26 7.94 -21.13
CA GLU A 423 14.79 8.55 -22.37
C GLU A 423 15.76 9.61 -22.88
#